data_e5d1dca170b8abd5e58c1a9b5e449308
#
_entry.id   e5d1dca170b8abd5e58c1a9b5e449308
#
_cell.length_a   1.000
_cell.length_b   1.000
_cell.length_c   1.000
_cell.angle_alpha   90.00
_cell.angle_beta   90.00
_cell.angle_gamma   90.00
#
_symmetry.space_group_name_H-M   'P 1'
#
loop_
_entity.id
_entity.type
_entity.pdbx_description
1 polymer ?
#
loop_
_entity_poly.entity_id
_entity_poly.type
_entity_poly.pdbx_seq_one_letter_code
_entity_poly.pdbx_strand_id
1 'polypeptide(L)'
;MSTPGEGIDVALVRHGLPLRVEGVTRPDPQLSESGLAQARAVAEVMTLLPVSVIASSDLARAQQTAAPTAEKLGMAVDIHADLAEFDNGADYYIPIEDMIAEGDLRLEMWRNSLSEPETARLYAEFRQEAAAAVGRVAQETPSGVAAIFCHGGVIAACVAKALGDVQAPLVEPHYGSVTRITINHEGQWKLLTYNEIQHVERQIEGAP
;
A
#
# COMPACT_ATOMS: atom_id res chain seq x y z
N MET A 1 -2.06 22.31 4.51
CA MET A 1 -1.36 21.99 5.77
C MET A 1 -2.41 21.95 6.84
N SER A 2 -2.68 20.77 7.41
CA SER A 2 -3.62 20.64 8.53
C SER A 2 -3.04 21.37 9.73
N THR A 3 -3.88 22.04 10.51
CA THR A 3 -3.48 22.71 11.74
C THR A 3 -2.87 21.67 12.69
N PRO A 4 -1.72 21.92 13.35
CA PRO A 4 -1.18 20.97 14.33
C PRO A 4 -2.19 20.74 15.44
N GLY A 5 -2.70 19.49 15.58
CA GLY A 5 -3.63 19.11 16.65
C GLY A 5 -4.96 18.47 16.20
N GLU A 6 -5.25 18.39 14.90
CA GLU A 6 -6.56 17.87 14.43
C GLU A 6 -6.58 16.37 14.08
N GLY A 7 -5.46 15.63 14.18
CA GLY A 7 -5.42 14.21 13.88
C GLY A 7 -4.02 13.68 13.58
N ILE A 8 -3.93 12.42 13.17
CA ILE A 8 -2.71 11.76 12.75
C ILE A 8 -2.67 11.69 11.22
N ASP A 9 -1.56 12.12 10.65
CA ASP A 9 -1.29 11.94 9.23
C ASP A 9 -0.76 10.52 9.00
N VAL A 10 -1.28 9.86 7.97
CA VAL A 10 -0.88 8.52 7.56
C VAL A 10 -0.33 8.60 6.13
N ALA A 11 0.89 8.12 5.95
CA ALA A 11 1.51 7.91 4.64
C ALA A 11 1.42 6.42 4.29
N LEU A 12 0.49 6.07 3.40
CA LEU A 12 0.33 4.72 2.85
C LEU A 12 1.30 4.57 1.68
N VAL A 13 2.22 3.63 1.79
CA VAL A 13 3.23 3.35 0.77
C VAL A 13 2.92 2.00 0.13
N ARG A 14 2.67 1.99 -1.19
CA ARG A 14 2.64 0.72 -1.90
C ARG A 14 4.04 0.14 -1.99
N HIS A 15 4.19 -1.16 -1.78
CA HIS A 15 5.47 -1.83 -1.95
C HIS A 15 6.09 -1.54 -3.33
N GLY A 16 7.41 -1.65 -3.43
CA GLY A 16 8.16 -1.53 -4.69
C GLY A 16 7.86 -2.68 -5.68
N LEU A 17 8.33 -2.54 -6.91
CA LEU A 17 8.12 -3.54 -7.97
C LEU A 17 8.64 -4.92 -7.54
N PRO A 18 7.78 -5.95 -7.48
CA PRO A 18 8.18 -7.29 -7.08
C PRO A 18 9.03 -7.97 -8.17
N LEU A 19 9.86 -8.92 -7.73
CA LEU A 19 10.67 -9.73 -8.63
C LEU A 19 9.77 -10.73 -9.36
N ARG A 20 9.80 -10.66 -10.68
CA ARG A 20 9.18 -11.65 -11.55
C ARG A 20 10.23 -12.59 -12.12
N VAL A 21 9.98 -13.88 -12.03
CA VAL A 21 10.80 -14.92 -12.68
C VAL A 21 9.90 -15.73 -13.59
N GLU A 22 10.18 -15.72 -14.87
CA GLU A 22 9.39 -16.44 -15.88
C GLU A 22 9.26 -17.92 -15.52
N GLY A 23 8.02 -18.45 -15.59
CA GLY A 23 7.72 -19.84 -15.25
C GLY A 23 7.75 -20.17 -13.75
N VAL A 24 8.00 -19.19 -12.88
CA VAL A 24 8.00 -19.38 -11.43
C VAL A 24 6.95 -18.47 -10.81
N THR A 25 5.92 -19.07 -10.24
CA THR A 25 4.95 -18.35 -9.41
C THR A 25 5.35 -18.47 -7.94
N ARG A 26 5.46 -17.33 -7.26
CA ARG A 26 5.72 -17.26 -5.81
C ARG A 26 4.59 -16.48 -5.16
N PRO A 27 3.99 -16.99 -4.09
CA PRO A 27 2.92 -16.28 -3.40
C PRO A 27 3.40 -14.98 -2.74
N ASP A 28 4.66 -14.93 -2.29
CA ASP A 28 5.27 -13.74 -1.67
C ASP A 28 6.63 -13.43 -2.32
N PRO A 29 6.65 -12.75 -3.49
CA PRO A 29 7.88 -12.40 -4.15
C PRO A 29 8.62 -11.28 -3.41
N GLN A 30 9.95 -11.34 -3.44
CA GLN A 30 10.82 -10.25 -3.02
C GLN A 30 10.77 -9.09 -4.03
N LEU A 31 11.36 -7.95 -3.69
CA LEU A 31 11.51 -6.85 -4.61
C LEU A 31 12.51 -7.17 -5.73
N SER A 32 12.25 -6.64 -6.92
CA SER A 32 13.22 -6.56 -8.01
C SER A 32 14.29 -5.49 -7.70
N GLU A 33 15.33 -5.39 -8.52
CA GLU A 33 16.32 -4.32 -8.42
C GLU A 33 15.68 -2.93 -8.54
N SER A 34 14.74 -2.77 -9.48
CA SER A 34 13.94 -1.55 -9.61
C SER A 34 13.09 -1.30 -8.36
N GLY A 35 12.46 -2.34 -7.81
CA GLY A 35 11.71 -2.24 -6.57
C GLY A 35 12.57 -1.82 -5.38
N LEU A 36 13.80 -2.31 -5.28
CA LEU A 36 14.75 -1.87 -4.26
C LEU A 36 15.19 -0.41 -4.48
N ALA A 37 15.30 0.05 -5.73
CA ALA A 37 15.57 1.46 -6.03
C ALA A 37 14.38 2.35 -5.64
N GLN A 38 13.15 1.91 -5.93
CA GLN A 38 11.92 2.60 -5.49
C GLN A 38 11.84 2.69 -3.95
N ALA A 39 12.17 1.60 -3.23
CA ALA A 39 12.20 1.60 -1.77
C ALA A 39 13.17 2.65 -1.19
N ARG A 40 14.35 2.79 -1.81
CA ARG A 40 15.32 3.83 -1.43
C ARG A 40 14.79 5.24 -1.70
N ALA A 41 14.12 5.45 -2.84
CA ALA A 41 13.51 6.75 -3.18
C ALA A 41 12.36 7.12 -2.21
N VAL A 42 11.54 6.15 -1.82
CA VAL A 42 10.52 6.32 -0.78
C VAL A 42 11.17 6.75 0.54
N ALA A 43 12.27 6.11 0.93
CA ALA A 43 12.97 6.46 2.17
C ALA A 43 13.43 7.92 2.20
N GLU A 44 13.89 8.49 1.08
CA GLU A 44 14.23 9.92 1.01
C GLU A 44 13.02 10.80 1.31
N VAL A 45 11.86 10.49 0.75
CA VAL A 45 10.64 11.27 1.00
C VAL A 45 10.18 11.13 2.45
N MET A 46 10.26 9.93 3.02
CA MET A 46 9.84 9.70 4.40
C MET A 46 10.72 10.47 5.41
N THR A 47 12.01 10.72 5.11
CA THR A 47 12.87 11.55 5.99
C THR A 47 12.46 13.01 6.03
N LEU A 48 11.66 13.49 5.09
CA LEU A 48 11.15 14.87 5.06
C LEU A 48 9.86 15.04 5.89
N LEU A 49 9.31 13.95 6.40
CA LEU A 49 8.09 13.93 7.20
C LEU A 49 8.43 13.65 8.68
N PRO A 50 7.64 14.15 9.63
CA PRO A 50 7.82 13.84 11.04
C PRO A 50 7.28 12.43 11.37
N VAL A 51 7.89 11.40 10.74
CA VAL A 51 7.51 10.00 10.96
C VAL A 51 7.81 9.60 12.40
N SER A 52 6.84 9.05 13.09
CA SER A 52 6.96 8.58 14.47
C SER A 52 6.62 7.10 14.64
N VAL A 53 5.96 6.50 13.65
CA VAL A 53 5.68 5.06 13.59
C VAL A 53 5.95 4.56 12.17
N ILE A 54 6.57 3.40 12.06
CA ILE A 54 6.72 2.66 10.81
C ILE A 54 6.03 1.31 10.99
N ALA A 55 4.98 1.06 10.20
CA ALA A 55 4.28 -0.21 10.16
C ALA A 55 4.40 -0.85 8.78
N SER A 56 4.38 -2.16 8.71
CA SER A 56 4.45 -2.91 7.45
C SER A 56 3.55 -4.14 7.50
N SER A 57 2.98 -4.49 6.34
CA SER A 57 2.47 -5.84 6.11
C SER A 57 3.56 -6.88 6.39
N ASP A 58 3.16 -8.09 6.71
CA ASP A 58 4.04 -9.24 6.91
C ASP A 58 4.62 -9.82 5.61
N LEU A 59 4.17 -9.35 4.43
CA LEU A 59 4.67 -9.81 3.15
C LEU A 59 6.06 -9.22 2.83
N ALA A 60 6.95 -10.06 2.30
CA ALA A 60 8.37 -9.73 2.09
C ALA A 60 8.56 -8.45 1.28
N ARG A 61 7.78 -8.23 0.22
CA ARG A 61 7.85 -7.04 -0.63
C ARG A 61 7.55 -5.73 0.12
N ALA A 62 6.61 -5.77 1.07
CA ALA A 62 6.28 -4.60 1.88
C ALA A 62 7.38 -4.32 2.92
N GLN A 63 7.84 -5.36 3.60
CA GLN A 63 8.94 -5.24 4.57
C GLN A 63 10.24 -4.74 3.92
N GLN A 64 10.59 -5.25 2.74
CA GLN A 64 11.76 -4.78 1.98
C GLN A 64 11.62 -3.32 1.52
N THR A 65 10.39 -2.86 1.28
CA THR A 65 10.14 -1.45 0.96
C THR A 65 10.28 -0.57 2.20
N ALA A 66 9.88 -1.05 3.38
CA ALA A 66 9.99 -0.33 4.65
C ALA A 66 11.44 -0.22 5.14
N ALA A 67 12.27 -1.23 4.88
CA ALA A 67 13.60 -1.37 5.46
C ALA A 67 14.51 -0.14 5.27
N PRO A 68 14.66 0.46 4.06
CA PRO A 68 15.50 1.66 3.90
C PRO A 68 14.98 2.87 4.69
N THR A 69 13.67 3.01 4.86
CA THR A 69 13.08 4.07 5.69
C THR A 69 13.41 3.85 7.16
N ALA A 70 13.24 2.63 7.65
CA ALA A 70 13.57 2.25 9.02
C ALA A 70 15.05 2.49 9.33
N GLU A 71 15.94 2.09 8.43
CA GLU A 71 17.39 2.32 8.55
C GLU A 71 17.71 3.81 8.65
N LYS A 72 17.20 4.64 7.72
CA LYS A 72 17.48 6.08 7.70
C LYS A 72 16.96 6.81 8.92
N LEU A 73 15.81 6.42 9.44
CA LEU A 73 15.20 7.06 10.61
C LEU A 73 15.67 6.45 11.94
N GLY A 74 16.39 5.33 11.91
CA GLY A 74 16.82 4.62 13.11
C GLY A 74 15.64 4.05 13.91
N MET A 75 14.57 3.64 13.23
CA MET A 75 13.33 3.18 13.84
C MET A 75 13.09 1.68 13.56
N ALA A 76 12.36 1.02 14.45
CA ALA A 76 11.85 -0.33 14.21
C ALA A 76 10.66 -0.30 13.24
N VAL A 77 10.39 -1.43 12.60
CA VAL A 77 9.19 -1.67 11.79
C VAL A 77 8.25 -2.58 12.56
N ASP A 78 7.04 -2.12 12.82
CA ASP A 78 5.99 -2.92 13.43
C ASP A 78 5.27 -3.73 12.35
N ILE A 79 5.23 -5.06 12.50
CA ILE A 79 4.66 -5.97 11.49
C ILE A 79 3.21 -6.29 11.81
N HIS A 80 2.34 -6.08 10.82
CA HIS A 80 0.91 -6.27 10.92
C HIS A 80 0.40 -7.16 9.78
N ALA A 81 -0.01 -8.39 10.09
CA ALA A 81 -0.52 -9.35 9.10
C ALA A 81 -1.84 -8.88 8.44
N ASP A 82 -2.62 -8.08 9.13
CA ASP A 82 -3.87 -7.50 8.64
C ASP A 82 -3.70 -6.29 7.70
N LEU A 83 -2.45 -5.91 7.40
CA LEU A 83 -2.09 -5.01 6.31
C LEU A 83 -1.71 -5.77 5.03
N ALA A 84 -1.88 -7.09 4.98
CA ALA A 84 -1.60 -7.90 3.79
C ALA A 84 -2.61 -7.64 2.65
N GLU A 85 -2.27 -8.08 1.43
CA GLU A 85 -3.14 -7.92 0.26
C GLU A 85 -4.29 -8.94 0.28
N PHE A 86 -5.36 -8.65 -0.46
CA PHE A 86 -6.55 -9.52 -0.57
C PHE A 86 -6.23 -10.93 -1.05
N ASP A 87 -5.22 -11.06 -1.92
CA ASP A 87 -4.76 -12.34 -2.45
C ASP A 87 -3.75 -13.07 -1.54
N ASN A 88 -3.53 -12.58 -0.33
CA ASN A 88 -2.66 -13.25 0.64
C ASN A 88 -3.19 -14.65 0.97
N GLY A 89 -2.37 -15.66 0.72
CA GLY A 89 -2.76 -17.07 0.86
C GLY A 89 -3.13 -17.75 -0.46
N ALA A 90 -3.14 -17.03 -1.59
CA ALA A 90 -3.20 -17.66 -2.91
C ALA A 90 -1.89 -18.39 -3.23
N ASP A 91 -2.00 -19.46 -4.02
CA ASP A 91 -0.84 -20.27 -4.43
C ASP A 91 0.14 -19.53 -5.36
N TYR A 92 -0.27 -18.38 -5.87
CA TYR A 92 0.51 -17.57 -6.81
C TYR A 92 0.21 -16.07 -6.64
N TYR A 93 1.17 -15.25 -7.02
CA TYR A 93 1.02 -13.81 -7.11
C TYR A 93 1.28 -13.36 -8.55
N ILE A 94 0.33 -12.63 -9.15
CA ILE A 94 0.49 -11.99 -10.44
C ILE A 94 0.04 -10.54 -10.30
N PRO A 95 0.92 -9.57 -10.53
CA PRO A 95 0.55 -8.17 -10.50
C PRO A 95 -0.58 -7.86 -11.49
N ILE A 96 -1.53 -7.05 -11.08
CA ILE A 96 -2.63 -6.60 -11.97
C ILE A 96 -2.08 -5.87 -13.18
N GLU A 97 -1.02 -5.09 -13.02
CA GLU A 97 -0.34 -4.38 -14.09
C GLU A 97 0.19 -5.32 -15.18
N ASP A 98 0.75 -6.46 -14.77
CA ASP A 98 1.23 -7.49 -15.70
C ASP A 98 0.05 -8.11 -16.45
N MET A 99 -1.05 -8.42 -15.76
CA MET A 99 -2.25 -8.94 -16.41
C MET A 99 -2.83 -7.94 -17.43
N ILE A 100 -2.79 -6.65 -17.12
CA ILE A 100 -3.22 -5.58 -18.05
C ILE A 100 -2.30 -5.52 -19.26
N ALA A 101 -0.98 -5.49 -19.04
CA ALA A 101 0.03 -5.34 -20.10
C ALA A 101 0.04 -6.55 -21.06
N GLU A 102 -0.20 -7.75 -20.55
CA GLU A 102 -0.23 -8.98 -21.32
C GLU A 102 -1.59 -9.30 -21.96
N GLY A 103 -2.65 -8.52 -21.62
CA GLY A 103 -4.01 -8.83 -22.02
C GLY A 103 -4.49 -10.16 -21.45
N ASP A 104 -4.07 -10.48 -20.22
CA ASP A 104 -4.31 -11.77 -19.58
C ASP A 104 -5.80 -11.93 -19.24
N LEU A 105 -6.40 -13.01 -19.73
CA LEU A 105 -7.80 -13.35 -19.44
C LEU A 105 -8.09 -13.52 -17.95
N ARG A 106 -7.09 -13.81 -17.13
CA ARG A 106 -7.24 -13.89 -15.66
C ARG A 106 -7.67 -12.57 -15.05
N LEU A 107 -7.29 -11.44 -15.66
CA LEU A 107 -7.79 -10.12 -15.22
C LEU A 107 -9.31 -10.01 -15.36
N GLU A 108 -9.85 -10.46 -16.48
CA GLU A 108 -11.31 -10.51 -16.70
C GLU A 108 -11.99 -11.49 -15.75
N MET A 109 -11.40 -12.67 -15.57
CA MET A 109 -11.89 -13.67 -14.61
C MET A 109 -11.91 -13.11 -13.19
N TRP A 110 -10.84 -12.44 -12.77
CA TRP A 110 -10.77 -11.79 -11.46
C TRP A 110 -11.82 -10.69 -11.31
N ARG A 111 -11.95 -9.79 -12.30
CA ARG A 111 -12.99 -8.75 -12.29
C ARG A 111 -14.40 -9.32 -12.21
N ASN A 112 -14.65 -10.39 -12.95
CA ASN A 112 -15.94 -11.07 -12.94
C ASN A 112 -16.19 -11.75 -11.60
N SER A 113 -15.16 -12.36 -10.99
CA SER A 113 -15.28 -12.99 -9.68
C SER A 113 -15.69 -12.01 -8.58
N LEU A 114 -15.27 -10.74 -8.66
CA LEU A 114 -15.72 -9.70 -7.73
C LEU A 114 -17.24 -9.43 -7.82
N SER A 115 -17.90 -9.85 -8.88
CA SER A 115 -19.37 -9.78 -9.02
C SER A 115 -20.09 -11.01 -8.46
N GLU A 116 -19.34 -12.10 -8.16
CA GLU A 116 -19.89 -13.27 -7.51
C GLU A 116 -20.17 -12.96 -6.03
N PRO A 117 -21.36 -13.32 -5.50
CA PRO A 117 -21.79 -12.89 -4.16
C PRO A 117 -20.79 -13.23 -3.05
N GLU A 118 -20.16 -14.40 -3.10
CA GLU A 118 -19.20 -14.83 -2.09
C GLU A 118 -17.89 -14.01 -2.16
N THR A 119 -17.33 -13.84 -3.35
CA THR A 119 -16.11 -13.04 -3.56
C THR A 119 -16.35 -11.56 -3.22
N ALA A 120 -17.51 -11.03 -3.61
CA ALA A 120 -17.90 -9.66 -3.27
C ALA A 120 -17.97 -9.45 -1.76
N ARG A 121 -18.52 -10.44 -1.02
CA ARG A 121 -18.57 -10.41 0.44
C ARG A 121 -17.18 -10.44 1.05
N LEU A 122 -16.33 -11.38 0.64
CA LEU A 122 -14.94 -11.50 1.13
C LEU A 122 -14.13 -10.23 0.84
N TYR A 123 -14.30 -9.65 -0.33
CA TYR A 123 -13.62 -8.40 -0.68
C TYR A 123 -14.12 -7.20 0.14
N ALA A 124 -15.42 -7.17 0.45
CA ALA A 124 -15.98 -6.14 1.32
C ALA A 124 -15.45 -6.28 2.77
N GLU A 125 -15.35 -7.50 3.28
CA GLU A 125 -14.75 -7.80 4.59
C GLU A 125 -13.27 -7.38 4.63
N PHE A 126 -12.48 -7.79 3.63
CA PHE A 126 -11.10 -7.36 3.48
C PHE A 126 -10.95 -5.83 3.53
N ARG A 127 -11.77 -5.08 2.78
CA ARG A 127 -11.72 -3.61 2.78
C ARG A 127 -11.99 -3.02 4.16
N GLN A 128 -12.92 -3.58 4.91
CA GLN A 128 -13.22 -3.13 6.26
C GLN A 128 -12.07 -3.43 7.22
N GLU A 129 -11.50 -4.64 7.16
CA GLU A 129 -10.38 -5.07 7.99
C GLU A 129 -9.11 -4.27 7.71
N ALA A 130 -8.76 -4.08 6.44
CA ALA A 130 -7.60 -3.28 6.03
C ALA A 130 -7.71 -1.82 6.53
N ALA A 131 -8.87 -1.19 6.33
CA ALA A 131 -9.08 0.16 6.84
C ALA A 131 -9.07 0.20 8.37
N ALA A 132 -9.59 -0.82 9.06
CA ALA A 132 -9.51 -0.91 10.51
C ALA A 132 -8.07 -1.07 11.00
N ALA A 133 -7.24 -1.88 10.32
CA ALA A 133 -5.82 -2.05 10.63
C ALA A 133 -5.07 -0.71 10.55
N VAL A 134 -5.24 0.03 9.46
CA VAL A 134 -4.66 1.37 9.29
C VAL A 134 -5.16 2.33 10.38
N GLY A 135 -6.45 2.28 10.72
CA GLY A 135 -7.04 3.08 11.79
C GLY A 135 -6.42 2.79 13.16
N ARG A 136 -6.12 1.51 13.48
CA ARG A 136 -5.43 1.13 14.73
C ARG A 136 -4.01 1.68 14.78
N VAL A 137 -3.22 1.49 13.70
CA VAL A 137 -1.85 2.06 13.63
C VAL A 137 -1.89 3.57 13.86
N ALA A 138 -2.84 4.29 13.23
CA ALA A 138 -2.98 5.72 13.44
C ALA A 138 -3.34 6.08 14.88
N GLN A 139 -4.24 5.34 15.54
CA GLN A 139 -4.62 5.56 16.94
C GLN A 139 -3.47 5.30 17.92
N GLU A 140 -2.60 4.36 17.61
CA GLU A 140 -1.42 4.03 18.41
C GLU A 140 -0.23 4.98 18.14
N THR A 141 -0.33 5.79 17.09
CA THR A 141 0.69 6.78 16.72
C THR A 141 0.58 8.01 17.64
N PRO A 142 1.62 8.33 18.42
CA PRO A 142 1.52 9.37 19.46
C PRO A 142 1.40 10.78 18.87
N SER A 143 2.01 11.04 17.73
CA SER A 143 2.01 12.31 17.02
C SER A 143 2.68 12.17 15.65
N GLY A 144 2.56 13.17 14.80
CA GLY A 144 3.27 13.22 13.52
C GLY A 144 2.66 12.32 12.46
N VAL A 145 3.48 11.48 11.83
CA VAL A 145 3.10 10.65 10.68
C VAL A 145 3.30 9.16 10.99
N ALA A 146 2.27 8.36 10.72
CA ALA A 146 2.39 6.90 10.60
C ALA A 146 2.77 6.54 9.15
N ALA A 147 3.96 6.02 8.92
CA ALA A 147 4.36 5.48 7.62
C ALA A 147 3.98 3.99 7.55
N ILE A 148 3.03 3.64 6.67
CA ILE A 148 2.48 2.28 6.57
C ILE A 148 2.80 1.71 5.20
N PHE A 149 3.61 0.66 5.19
CA PHE A 149 4.05 -0.05 3.98
C PHE A 149 3.13 -1.23 3.70
N CYS A 150 2.38 -1.15 2.60
CA CYS A 150 1.29 -2.08 2.32
C CYS A 150 1.10 -2.30 0.80
N HIS A 151 -0.13 -2.52 0.35
CA HIS A 151 -0.48 -3.02 -0.98
C HIS A 151 -1.56 -2.16 -1.63
N GLY A 152 -1.80 -2.40 -2.93
CA GLY A 152 -2.78 -1.67 -3.72
C GLY A 152 -4.20 -1.76 -3.16
N GLY A 153 -4.64 -2.96 -2.80
CA GLY A 153 -5.96 -3.19 -2.23
C GLY A 153 -6.18 -2.50 -0.88
N VAL A 154 -5.16 -2.50 -0.01
CA VAL A 154 -5.20 -1.79 1.28
C VAL A 154 -5.34 -0.28 1.09
N ILE A 155 -4.54 0.29 0.16
CA ILE A 155 -4.62 1.71 -0.18
C ILE A 155 -6.00 2.05 -0.74
N ALA A 156 -6.51 1.23 -1.68
CA ALA A 156 -7.83 1.42 -2.26
C ALA A 156 -8.95 1.40 -1.20
N ALA A 157 -8.88 0.48 -0.23
CA ALA A 157 -9.81 0.41 0.88
C ALA A 157 -9.81 1.69 1.74
N CYS A 158 -8.61 2.19 2.08
CA CYS A 158 -8.44 3.41 2.86
C CYS A 158 -8.93 4.66 2.12
N VAL A 159 -8.63 4.77 0.82
CA VAL A 159 -9.10 5.89 -0.01
C VAL A 159 -10.62 5.86 -0.16
N ALA A 160 -11.20 4.68 -0.41
CA ALA A 160 -12.66 4.55 -0.49
C ALA A 160 -13.33 5.00 0.82
N LYS A 161 -12.80 4.60 1.97
CA LYS A 161 -13.28 5.05 3.28
C LYS A 161 -13.16 6.57 3.46
N ALA A 162 -12.02 7.16 3.08
CA ALA A 162 -11.82 8.61 3.16
C ALA A 162 -12.75 9.41 2.24
N LEU A 163 -13.26 8.79 1.17
CA LEU A 163 -14.22 9.37 0.23
C LEU A 163 -15.69 9.04 0.55
N GLY A 164 -15.98 8.41 1.70
CA GLY A 164 -17.33 8.05 2.12
C GLY A 164 -17.80 6.71 1.57
N ASP A 165 -16.91 5.73 1.51
CA ASP A 165 -17.14 4.37 1.02
C ASP A 165 -17.64 4.29 -0.44
N VAL A 166 -17.22 5.25 -1.24
CA VAL A 166 -17.52 5.24 -2.69
C VAL A 166 -16.84 4.03 -3.34
N GLN A 167 -17.62 3.21 -4.01
CA GLN A 167 -17.11 2.14 -4.88
C GLN A 167 -16.68 2.75 -6.24
N ALA A 168 -15.71 3.66 -6.20
CA ALA A 168 -15.16 4.19 -7.43
C ALA A 168 -14.01 3.27 -7.91
N PRO A 169 -13.92 2.99 -9.21
CA PRO A 169 -12.73 2.37 -9.76
C PRO A 169 -11.59 3.39 -9.60
N LEU A 170 -10.74 3.15 -8.60
CA LEU A 170 -9.52 3.92 -8.43
C LEU A 170 -8.50 3.43 -9.45
N VAL A 171 -7.71 4.34 -9.98
CA VAL A 171 -6.50 3.98 -10.70
C VAL A 171 -5.60 3.24 -9.72
N GLU A 172 -5.10 2.06 -10.11
CA GLU A 172 -4.18 1.30 -9.27
C GLU A 172 -2.99 2.19 -8.86
N PRO A 173 -2.66 2.30 -7.58
CA PRO A 173 -1.51 3.10 -7.16
C PRO A 173 -0.21 2.46 -7.69
N HIS A 174 0.72 3.27 -8.19
CA HIS A 174 2.00 2.78 -8.70
C HIS A 174 2.88 2.16 -7.60
N TYR A 175 3.79 1.27 -7.98
CA TYR A 175 4.80 0.71 -7.08
C TYR A 175 5.67 1.81 -6.46
N GLY A 176 5.84 1.77 -5.16
CA GLY A 176 6.54 2.80 -4.40
C GLY A 176 5.81 4.13 -4.32
N SER A 177 4.55 4.23 -4.74
CA SER A 177 3.77 5.46 -4.57
C SER A 177 3.43 5.72 -3.10
N VAL A 178 3.18 6.99 -2.80
CA VAL A 178 2.72 7.44 -1.49
C VAL A 178 1.31 8.02 -1.62
N THR A 179 0.40 7.56 -0.79
CA THR A 179 -0.96 8.11 -0.63
C THR A 179 -1.07 8.66 0.78
N ARG A 180 -1.55 9.89 0.93
CA ARG A 180 -1.62 10.53 2.24
C ARG A 180 -3.06 10.76 2.66
N ILE A 181 -3.37 10.38 3.89
CA ILE A 181 -4.65 10.61 4.55
C ILE A 181 -4.43 11.21 5.94
N THR A 182 -5.42 11.90 6.45
CA THR A 182 -5.47 12.31 7.87
C THR A 182 -6.65 11.62 8.54
N ILE A 183 -6.44 11.13 9.76
CA ILE A 183 -7.49 10.57 10.62
C ILE A 183 -7.57 11.44 11.87
N ASN A 184 -8.70 12.13 12.06
CA ASN A 184 -8.90 12.98 13.22
C ASN A 184 -9.29 12.19 14.48
N HIS A 185 -9.33 12.87 15.62
CA HIS A 185 -9.68 12.26 16.92
C HIS A 185 -11.13 11.72 16.99
N GLU A 186 -12.01 12.17 16.09
CA GLU A 186 -13.38 11.67 15.95
C GLU A 186 -13.47 10.43 15.04
N GLY A 187 -12.33 9.97 14.50
CA GLY A 187 -12.27 8.84 13.57
C GLY A 187 -12.70 9.17 12.15
N GLN A 188 -12.77 10.46 11.79
CA GLN A 188 -13.07 10.88 10.43
C GLN A 188 -11.80 10.84 9.57
N TRP A 189 -11.94 10.37 8.34
CA TRP A 189 -10.87 10.19 7.38
C TRP A 189 -10.94 11.27 6.31
N LYS A 190 -9.80 11.79 5.92
CA LYS A 190 -9.67 12.77 4.84
C LYS A 190 -8.51 12.38 3.94
N LEU A 191 -8.80 12.23 2.65
CA LEU A 191 -7.77 12.06 1.62
C LEU A 191 -7.06 13.42 1.41
N LEU A 192 -5.74 13.42 1.51
CA LEU A 192 -4.90 14.58 1.23
C LEU A 192 -4.32 14.50 -0.18
N THR A 193 -3.69 13.37 -0.51
CA THR A 193 -3.10 13.11 -1.83
C THR A 193 -3.26 11.64 -2.18
N TYR A 194 -3.28 11.34 -3.47
CA TYR A 194 -3.37 9.97 -3.98
C TYR A 194 -2.27 9.70 -4.99
N ASN A 195 -1.56 8.57 -4.81
CA ASN A 195 -0.62 8.05 -5.80
C ASN A 195 0.49 9.05 -6.17
N GLU A 196 1.17 9.63 -5.17
CA GLU A 196 2.34 10.49 -5.40
C GLU A 196 3.51 9.63 -5.89
N ILE A 197 4.08 9.94 -7.06
CA ILE A 197 5.11 9.12 -7.73
C ILE A 197 6.37 9.90 -8.11
N GLN A 198 6.44 11.22 -7.89
CA GLN A 198 7.53 12.08 -8.37
C GLN A 198 8.91 11.58 -7.92
N HIS A 199 9.00 10.96 -6.76
CA HIS A 199 10.23 10.41 -6.20
C HIS A 199 10.66 9.09 -6.87
N VAL A 200 9.75 8.37 -7.53
CA VAL A 200 10.02 7.09 -8.21
C VAL A 200 9.95 7.18 -9.74
N GLU A 201 9.60 8.33 -10.32
CA GLU A 201 9.45 8.50 -11.78
C GLU A 201 10.70 8.06 -12.56
N ARG A 202 11.90 8.39 -12.08
CA ARG A 202 13.16 7.98 -12.73
C ARG A 202 13.38 6.47 -12.76
N GLN A 203 12.78 5.74 -11.83
CA GLN A 203 12.85 4.28 -11.75
C GLN A 203 11.76 3.62 -12.63
N ILE A 204 10.69 4.35 -12.98
CA ILE A 204 9.63 3.89 -13.88
C ILE A 204 10.08 4.01 -15.35
N GLU A 205 10.74 5.10 -15.71
CA GLU A 205 11.22 5.37 -17.07
C GLU A 205 12.38 4.44 -17.52
N GLY A 206 13.05 3.79 -16.58
CA GLY A 206 14.18 2.88 -16.84
C GLY A 206 13.80 1.40 -16.93
N ALA A 207 12.53 1.02 -16.88
CA ALA A 207 12.10 -0.35 -17.11
C ALA A 207 12.04 -0.63 -18.61
N PRO A 208 12.68 -1.74 -19.09
CA PRO A 208 12.68 -2.11 -20.51
C PRO A 208 11.28 -2.51 -21.00
#